data_64d313eee94a762096ec62624836bf63
#
_entry.id   64d313eee94a762096ec62624836bf63
#
_cell.length_a   1.000
_cell.length_b   1.000
_cell.length_c   1.000
_cell.angle_alpha   90.00
_cell.angle_beta   90.00
_cell.angle_gamma   90.00
#
_symmetry.space_group_name_H-M   'P 1'
#
loop_
_entity.id
_entity.type
_entity.pdbx_description
1 polymer ?
#
loop_
_entity_poly.entity_id
_entity_poly.type
_entity_poly.pdbx_seq_one_letter_code
_entity_poly.pdbx_strand_id
1 'polypeptide(L)'
;MKRRTFLTIGSTAALGSALTACGGSHESPPPAQPEPSAQSGTVVAWNRVALDAVRATRMPPPMAARALAIAHSAMYEAWTAYDSVALGQHLGSQLRRPPAERTPANKALAISFAAYTALLDQFPGQQAAFDAHLAAMNSRPIDAYNNSATAPRVGTVAAHAVLDQRRADGANQDGKLTPGGIAFADYSGYQPRNPPLLVTQPTAAASIPFPGLWQPLSFIDAAGVPRTQAFLAPFWGTVRPFALSAGSQFRPPPPAAFGSQEFIDQAEQVVQIQAALTERQKVIADFWAGGGIGELPGSYWCRFAQLISERNNYSDDDAVKLFFVLSNAVFDASIAAWDAKRAYDSARPISAIRYLMQGRIVNSFGPDGPAGGLRPVAGEAWMPFHPASAPTPAFPDHVSGHSALSAASAEILRRFTGSDIFRHSVTIPARSLLFAPALPSAPVTLAWETFSDAVAEASISRVYAGIHFERASADGRSLGRQVGAAVFARAQTLWLGQA
;
A
#
# COMPACT_ATOMS: atom_id res chain seq x y z
N MET A 1 46.10 27.57 12.59
CA MET A 1 47.48 27.14 12.96
C MET A 1 47.44 25.71 13.46
N LYS A 2 48.36 24.91 12.92
CA LYS A 2 48.79 23.55 13.23
C LYS A 2 47.95 22.39 12.71
N ARG A 3 48.44 21.90 11.56
CA ARG A 3 48.40 20.56 10.99
C ARG A 3 49.14 19.56 11.91
N ARG A 4 48.82 18.28 11.76
CA ARG A 4 49.69 17.06 11.64
C ARG A 4 48.85 15.83 11.87
N THR A 5 48.98 14.70 11.26
CA THR A 5 49.74 14.10 10.17
C THR A 5 49.57 12.59 10.37
N PHE A 6 49.44 11.88 9.28
CA PHE A 6 49.46 10.42 9.07
C PHE A 6 50.40 9.62 9.97
N LEU A 7 50.00 8.35 10.25
CA LEU A 7 50.97 7.25 10.22
C LEU A 7 50.30 5.92 9.86
N THR A 8 50.79 5.36 8.76
CA THR A 8 50.63 4.00 8.23
C THR A 8 51.77 3.13 8.74
N ILE A 9 51.49 1.90 9.13
CA ILE A 9 52.42 0.75 9.19
C ILE A 9 51.52 -0.48 9.17
N GLY A 10 51.51 -1.50 8.36
CA GLY A 10 52.46 -2.09 7.43
C GLY A 10 52.99 -3.44 7.95
N SER A 11 52.47 -4.58 7.39
CA SER A 11 53.17 -5.90 7.20
C SER A 11 53.47 -6.76 8.45
N THR A 12 53.41 -8.06 8.53
CA THR A 12 53.50 -9.21 7.63
C THR A 12 53.27 -10.52 8.39
N ALA A 13 52.62 -11.49 7.76
CA ALA A 13 52.87 -12.93 7.66
C ALA A 13 53.39 -13.76 8.87
N ALA A 14 52.82 -14.92 9.25
CA ALA A 14 53.04 -16.23 8.66
C ALA A 14 52.55 -17.39 9.56
N LEU A 15 51.92 -18.40 8.94
CA LEU A 15 51.99 -19.86 9.16
C LEU A 15 51.78 -20.50 10.55
N GLY A 16 50.83 -21.41 10.56
CA GLY A 16 50.76 -22.49 11.56
C GLY A 16 49.50 -23.36 11.41
N SER A 17 49.63 -24.47 10.72
CA SER A 17 48.61 -25.51 10.50
C SER A 17 48.28 -26.27 11.80
N ALA A 18 47.00 -26.56 12.02
CA ALA A 18 46.54 -27.76 12.73
C ALA A 18 45.13 -28.12 12.32
N LEU A 19 44.97 -29.30 11.72
CA LEU A 19 43.73 -29.98 11.39
C LEU A 19 43.04 -30.44 12.68
N THR A 20 41.74 -30.15 12.80
CA THR A 20 40.79 -31.03 13.51
C THR A 20 39.44 -30.96 12.82
N ALA A 21 39.01 -32.09 12.29
CA ALA A 21 37.74 -32.31 11.66
C ALA A 21 36.63 -32.34 12.73
N CYS A 22 35.58 -31.53 12.56
CA CYS A 22 34.27 -31.80 13.10
C CYS A 22 33.25 -31.52 12.02
N GLY A 23 32.46 -32.55 11.67
CA GLY A 23 31.44 -32.50 10.64
C GLY A 23 30.35 -31.48 11.02
N GLY A 24 30.25 -30.42 10.23
CA GLY A 24 29.12 -29.52 10.20
C GLY A 24 28.27 -29.87 8.99
N SER A 25 27.07 -30.32 9.23
CA SER A 25 26.04 -30.46 8.19
C SER A 25 25.87 -29.11 7.51
N HIS A 26 26.25 -29.03 6.24
CA HIS A 26 25.87 -27.93 5.37
C HIS A 26 24.34 -27.97 5.16
N GLU A 27 23.59 -27.22 5.95
CA GLU A 27 22.26 -26.84 5.57
C GLU A 27 22.39 -25.91 4.35
N SER A 28 21.89 -26.40 3.20
CA SER A 28 21.76 -25.59 2.00
C SER A 28 20.88 -24.39 2.30
N PRO A 29 21.19 -23.19 1.82
CA PRO A 29 20.34 -22.03 1.94
C PRO A 29 18.95 -22.36 1.33
N PRO A 30 17.85 -21.81 1.88
CA PRO A 30 16.52 -22.04 1.34
C PRO A 30 16.51 -21.70 -0.15
N PRO A 31 15.73 -22.43 -0.97
CA PRO A 31 15.69 -22.18 -2.41
C PRO A 31 15.30 -20.72 -2.64
N ALA A 32 16.16 -20.00 -3.38
CA ALA A 32 15.90 -18.67 -3.85
C ALA A 32 14.53 -18.69 -4.55
N GLN A 33 13.68 -17.70 -4.27
CA GLN A 33 12.47 -17.51 -5.04
C GLN A 33 12.88 -17.45 -6.53
N PRO A 34 12.14 -18.11 -7.44
CA PRO A 34 12.53 -18.12 -8.84
C PRO A 34 12.74 -16.70 -9.33
N GLU A 35 13.96 -16.43 -9.82
CA GLU A 35 14.27 -15.20 -10.54
C GLU A 35 13.23 -15.02 -11.65
N PRO A 36 12.73 -13.80 -11.88
CA PRO A 36 11.74 -13.55 -12.91
C PRO A 36 12.30 -14.01 -14.26
N SER A 37 11.56 -14.86 -14.94
CA SER A 37 11.94 -15.31 -16.28
C SER A 37 12.16 -14.10 -17.20
N ALA A 38 13.18 -14.17 -18.07
CA ALA A 38 13.63 -13.11 -18.98
C ALA A 38 12.60 -12.67 -20.07
N GLN A 39 11.32 -12.94 -19.88
CA GLN A 39 10.23 -12.65 -20.82
C GLN A 39 9.00 -11.98 -20.19
N SER A 40 9.17 -11.20 -19.14
CA SER A 40 8.04 -10.39 -18.67
C SER A 40 7.79 -9.25 -19.63
N GLY A 41 6.51 -9.03 -20.01
CA GLY A 41 6.08 -7.93 -20.89
C GLY A 41 6.45 -6.56 -20.34
N THR A 42 6.44 -5.56 -21.20
CA THR A 42 6.86 -4.17 -20.91
C THR A 42 6.11 -3.59 -19.70
N VAL A 43 4.80 -3.80 -19.64
CA VAL A 43 3.96 -3.29 -18.55
C VAL A 43 4.32 -3.90 -17.20
N VAL A 44 4.56 -5.21 -17.17
CA VAL A 44 4.95 -5.94 -15.96
C VAL A 44 6.32 -5.49 -15.47
N ALA A 45 7.27 -5.26 -16.38
CA ALA A 45 8.60 -4.75 -16.04
C ALA A 45 8.52 -3.35 -15.39
N TRP A 46 7.75 -2.43 -15.96
CA TRP A 46 7.53 -1.11 -15.39
C TRP A 46 6.74 -1.13 -14.08
N ASN A 47 5.80 -2.08 -13.92
CA ASN A 47 5.14 -2.29 -12.63
C ASN A 47 6.14 -2.63 -11.52
N ARG A 48 7.12 -3.52 -11.78
CA ARG A 48 8.20 -3.83 -10.80
C ARG A 48 8.96 -2.58 -10.41
N VAL A 49 9.39 -1.80 -11.39
CA VAL A 49 10.12 -0.54 -11.16
C VAL A 49 9.27 0.45 -10.33
N ALA A 50 7.98 0.55 -10.60
CA ALA A 50 7.07 1.40 -9.84
C ALA A 50 6.92 0.92 -8.38
N LEU A 51 6.78 -0.39 -8.15
CA LEU A 51 6.72 -0.97 -6.80
C LEU A 51 8.04 -0.77 -6.03
N ASP A 52 9.20 -0.89 -6.71
CA ASP A 52 10.50 -0.60 -6.12
C ASP A 52 10.61 0.87 -5.68
N ALA A 53 10.12 1.81 -6.49
CA ALA A 53 10.09 3.23 -6.16
C ALA A 53 9.19 3.51 -4.94
N VAL A 54 8.01 2.88 -4.86
CA VAL A 54 7.12 2.98 -3.68
C VAL A 54 7.82 2.48 -2.43
N ARG A 55 8.50 1.32 -2.49
CA ARG A 55 9.26 0.77 -1.34
C ARG A 55 10.41 1.68 -0.92
N ALA A 56 11.20 2.14 -1.88
CA ALA A 56 12.36 3.01 -1.60
C ALA A 56 11.98 4.33 -0.94
N THR A 57 10.84 4.90 -1.33
CA THR A 57 10.36 6.20 -0.80
C THR A 57 9.49 6.07 0.45
N ARG A 58 9.03 4.87 0.79
CA ARG A 58 8.07 4.63 1.89
C ARG A 58 6.84 5.55 1.78
N MET A 59 6.39 5.80 0.55
CA MET A 59 5.27 6.70 0.28
C MET A 59 4.02 6.22 1.03
N PRO A 60 3.28 7.13 1.72
CA PRO A 60 2.06 6.74 2.44
C PRO A 60 1.01 6.08 1.53
N PRO A 61 0.19 5.14 2.04
CA PRO A 61 -0.69 4.30 1.22
C PRO A 61 -1.60 5.04 0.23
N PRO A 62 -2.30 6.13 0.59
CA PRO A 62 -3.15 6.85 -0.37
C PRO A 62 -2.35 7.49 -1.51
N MET A 63 -1.18 8.07 -1.19
CA MET A 63 -0.30 8.69 -2.18
C MET A 63 0.32 7.63 -3.10
N ALA A 64 0.73 6.48 -2.55
CA ALA A 64 1.24 5.35 -3.34
C ALA A 64 0.17 4.80 -4.29
N ALA A 65 -1.07 4.64 -3.83
CA ALA A 65 -2.20 4.24 -4.67
C ALA A 65 -2.40 5.21 -5.85
N ARG A 66 -2.35 6.53 -5.58
CA ARG A 66 -2.45 7.57 -6.63
C ARG A 66 -1.26 7.52 -7.60
N ALA A 67 -0.03 7.39 -7.11
CA ALA A 67 1.16 7.35 -7.96
C ALA A 67 1.14 6.13 -8.92
N LEU A 68 0.75 4.95 -8.42
CA LEU A 68 0.57 3.76 -9.26
C LEU A 68 -0.56 3.96 -10.28
N ALA A 69 -1.71 4.56 -9.88
CA ALA A 69 -2.80 4.87 -10.80
C ALA A 69 -2.36 5.83 -11.90
N ILE A 70 -1.57 6.85 -11.59
CA ILE A 70 -1.01 7.80 -12.58
C ILE A 70 -0.10 7.06 -13.54
N ALA A 71 0.84 6.26 -13.07
CA ALA A 71 1.78 5.54 -13.92
C ALA A 71 1.06 4.58 -14.89
N HIS A 72 0.13 3.76 -14.36
CA HIS A 72 -0.61 2.81 -15.19
C HIS A 72 -1.64 3.48 -16.09
N SER A 73 -2.22 4.62 -15.69
CA SER A 73 -3.08 5.42 -16.58
C SER A 73 -2.28 6.04 -17.72
N ALA A 74 -1.06 6.51 -17.46
CA ALA A 74 -0.18 7.03 -18.52
C ALA A 74 0.21 5.93 -19.52
N MET A 75 0.56 4.74 -19.05
CA MET A 75 0.84 3.58 -19.90
C MET A 75 -0.38 3.19 -20.75
N TYR A 76 -1.57 3.18 -20.16
CA TYR A 76 -2.82 2.90 -20.86
C TYR A 76 -3.12 3.96 -21.93
N GLU A 77 -3.02 5.24 -21.59
CA GLU A 77 -3.22 6.37 -22.52
C GLU A 77 -2.29 6.24 -23.74
N ALA A 78 -1.01 5.92 -23.52
CA ALA A 78 -0.03 5.70 -24.59
C ALA A 78 -0.36 4.48 -25.46
N TRP A 79 -0.78 3.39 -24.83
CA TRP A 79 -1.15 2.15 -25.49
C TRP A 79 -2.35 2.34 -26.45
N THR A 80 -3.35 3.15 -26.07
CA THR A 80 -4.55 3.39 -26.90
C THR A 80 -4.22 4.02 -28.25
N ALA A 81 -3.08 4.70 -28.37
CA ALA A 81 -2.61 5.21 -29.66
C ALA A 81 -2.36 4.10 -30.71
N TYR A 82 -2.10 2.89 -30.25
CA TYR A 82 -1.79 1.71 -31.06
C TYR A 82 -2.90 0.66 -31.07
N ASP A 83 -4.03 0.95 -30.44
CA ASP A 83 -5.24 0.13 -30.50
C ASP A 83 -6.23 0.72 -31.52
N SER A 84 -7.06 -0.16 -32.12
CA SER A 84 -8.01 0.27 -33.15
C SER A 84 -9.34 0.79 -32.57
N VAL A 85 -9.69 0.38 -31.38
CA VAL A 85 -11.01 0.60 -30.75
C VAL A 85 -10.91 1.41 -29.48
N ALA A 86 -10.03 1.02 -28.56
CA ALA A 86 -9.92 1.61 -27.24
C ALA A 86 -9.69 3.14 -27.31
N LEU A 87 -10.25 3.84 -26.33
CA LEU A 87 -10.08 5.29 -26.15
C LEU A 87 -9.21 5.58 -24.93
N GLY A 88 -8.35 6.58 -25.06
CA GLY A 88 -7.66 7.17 -23.93
C GLY A 88 -8.65 7.85 -22.99
N GLN A 89 -8.32 7.90 -21.70
CA GLN A 89 -9.16 8.56 -20.70
C GLN A 89 -9.23 10.07 -20.91
N HIS A 90 -8.14 10.67 -21.38
CA HIS A 90 -7.99 12.13 -21.52
C HIS A 90 -7.91 12.59 -22.97
N LEU A 91 -7.24 11.85 -23.81
CA LEU A 91 -7.01 12.20 -25.21
C LEU A 91 -7.93 11.45 -26.20
N GLY A 92 -8.75 10.50 -25.71
CA GLY A 92 -9.65 9.74 -26.58
C GLY A 92 -8.87 9.02 -27.68
N SER A 93 -9.17 9.38 -28.94
CA SER A 93 -8.47 8.85 -30.13
C SER A 93 -7.44 9.81 -30.74
N GLN A 94 -7.14 10.94 -30.09
CA GLN A 94 -6.28 12.00 -30.69
C GLN A 94 -4.87 11.54 -31.03
N LEU A 95 -4.31 10.61 -30.28
CA LEU A 95 -2.96 10.05 -30.53
C LEU A 95 -2.97 8.82 -31.43
N ARG A 96 -4.14 8.39 -31.96
CA ARG A 96 -4.26 7.12 -32.69
C ARG A 96 -3.36 7.10 -33.93
N ARG A 97 -2.54 6.04 -33.99
CA ARG A 97 -1.55 5.86 -35.06
C ARG A 97 -2.14 5.12 -36.27
N PRO A 98 -1.61 5.36 -37.50
CA PRO A 98 -1.95 4.54 -38.65
C PRO A 98 -1.72 3.04 -38.41
N PRO A 99 -2.47 2.14 -39.06
CA PRO A 99 -2.33 0.69 -38.86
C PRO A 99 -0.88 0.17 -39.02
N ALA A 100 -0.13 0.69 -39.99
CA ALA A 100 1.27 0.29 -40.22
C ALA A 100 2.22 0.61 -39.09
N GLU A 101 1.88 1.58 -38.20
CA GLU A 101 2.69 1.94 -37.04
C GLU A 101 2.29 1.16 -35.76
N ARG A 102 1.18 0.42 -35.76
CA ARG A 102 0.65 -0.29 -34.60
C ARG A 102 1.41 -1.61 -34.35
N THR A 103 2.73 -1.52 -34.29
CA THR A 103 3.62 -2.66 -34.07
C THR A 103 3.84 -2.91 -32.57
N PRO A 104 4.15 -4.15 -32.13
CA PRO A 104 4.52 -4.43 -30.75
C PRO A 104 5.69 -3.57 -30.26
N ALA A 105 6.68 -3.29 -31.11
CA ALA A 105 7.84 -2.47 -30.76
C ALA A 105 7.43 -1.01 -30.45
N ASN A 106 6.58 -0.41 -31.29
CA ASN A 106 6.10 0.95 -31.04
C ASN A 106 5.22 1.03 -29.80
N LYS A 107 4.35 0.02 -29.54
CA LYS A 107 3.58 -0.08 -28.29
C LYS A 107 4.49 -0.09 -27.08
N ALA A 108 5.49 -1.00 -27.06
CA ALA A 108 6.43 -1.15 -25.95
C ALA A 108 7.20 0.16 -25.68
N LEU A 109 7.67 0.83 -26.72
CA LEU A 109 8.35 2.13 -26.58
C LEU A 109 7.42 3.22 -26.04
N ALA A 110 6.21 3.36 -26.56
CA ALA A 110 5.27 4.37 -26.08
C ALA A 110 4.86 4.12 -24.62
N ILE A 111 4.55 2.87 -24.25
CA ILE A 111 4.29 2.47 -22.87
C ILE A 111 5.46 2.82 -21.96
N SER A 112 6.70 2.53 -22.40
CA SER A 112 7.90 2.78 -21.60
C SER A 112 8.15 4.26 -21.36
N PHE A 113 8.01 5.10 -22.37
CA PHE A 113 8.18 6.55 -22.19
C PHE A 113 7.05 7.19 -21.40
N ALA A 114 5.84 6.63 -21.46
CA ALA A 114 4.74 7.06 -20.60
C ALA A 114 5.01 6.69 -19.14
N ALA A 115 5.42 5.45 -18.86
CA ALA A 115 5.79 5.01 -17.54
C ALA A 115 6.94 5.83 -16.94
N TYR A 116 8.02 6.00 -17.71
CA TYR A 116 9.18 6.80 -17.31
C TYR A 116 8.79 8.22 -16.92
N THR A 117 8.05 8.92 -17.80
CA THR A 117 7.62 10.31 -17.59
C THR A 117 6.74 10.43 -16.35
N ALA A 118 5.77 9.53 -16.19
CA ALA A 118 4.86 9.55 -15.05
C ALA A 118 5.57 9.20 -13.74
N LEU A 119 6.44 8.18 -13.73
CA LEU A 119 7.19 7.78 -12.54
C LEU A 119 8.21 8.83 -12.11
N LEU A 120 8.86 9.51 -13.06
CA LEU A 120 9.79 10.60 -12.74
C LEU A 120 9.10 11.77 -12.04
N ASP A 121 7.87 12.12 -12.45
CA ASP A 121 7.05 13.14 -11.76
C ASP A 121 6.66 12.71 -10.34
N GLN A 122 6.31 11.43 -10.16
CA GLN A 122 5.86 10.92 -8.86
C GLN A 122 7.02 10.61 -7.89
N PHE A 123 8.19 10.22 -8.41
CA PHE A 123 9.34 9.77 -7.66
C PHE A 123 10.65 10.39 -8.19
N PRO A 124 10.82 11.71 -8.18
CA PRO A 124 11.98 12.37 -8.80
C PRO A 124 13.32 11.88 -8.22
N GLY A 125 13.36 11.47 -6.96
CA GLY A 125 14.55 10.90 -6.33
C GLY A 125 14.94 9.49 -6.82
N GLN A 126 14.13 8.86 -7.68
CA GLN A 126 14.39 7.52 -8.23
C GLN A 126 14.82 7.57 -9.72
N GLN A 127 15.14 8.73 -10.28
CA GLN A 127 15.51 8.93 -11.67
C GLN A 127 16.55 7.94 -12.17
N ALA A 128 17.63 7.71 -11.42
CA ALA A 128 18.70 6.80 -11.80
C ALA A 128 18.22 5.36 -12.05
N ALA A 129 17.24 4.88 -11.25
CA ALA A 129 16.64 3.56 -11.45
C ALA A 129 15.80 3.52 -12.74
N PHE A 130 15.07 4.59 -13.04
CA PHE A 130 14.26 4.68 -14.26
C PHE A 130 15.13 4.78 -15.51
N ASP A 131 16.22 5.57 -15.46
CA ASP A 131 17.21 5.67 -16.53
C ASP A 131 17.87 4.31 -16.82
N ALA A 132 18.25 3.59 -15.76
CA ALA A 132 18.83 2.26 -15.89
C ALA A 132 17.84 1.26 -16.55
N HIS A 133 16.56 1.35 -16.20
CA HIS A 133 15.54 0.49 -16.81
C HIS A 133 15.33 0.79 -18.30
N LEU A 134 15.26 2.07 -18.70
CA LEU A 134 15.23 2.45 -20.11
C LEU A 134 16.48 1.98 -20.87
N ALA A 135 17.68 2.13 -20.29
CA ALA A 135 18.93 1.68 -20.88
C ALA A 135 18.95 0.16 -21.11
N ALA A 136 18.39 -0.64 -20.17
CA ALA A 136 18.24 -2.09 -20.34
C ALA A 136 17.32 -2.46 -21.51
N MET A 137 16.43 -1.55 -21.93
CA MET A 137 15.57 -1.68 -23.11
C MET A 137 16.21 -1.08 -24.38
N ASN A 138 17.52 -0.82 -24.39
CA ASN A 138 18.24 -0.13 -25.45
C ASN A 138 17.66 1.25 -25.80
N SER A 139 17.10 1.92 -24.80
CA SER A 139 16.50 3.25 -24.92
C SER A 139 17.15 4.21 -23.93
N ARG A 140 17.01 5.50 -24.14
CA ARG A 140 17.49 6.55 -23.25
C ARG A 140 16.48 7.68 -23.19
N PRO A 141 16.44 8.45 -22.09
CA PRO A 141 15.64 9.67 -22.05
C PRO A 141 15.95 10.56 -23.26
N ILE A 142 14.93 11.05 -23.92
CA ILE A 142 15.06 11.99 -25.04
C ILE A 142 14.34 13.28 -24.69
N ASP A 143 14.90 14.41 -25.16
CA ASP A 143 14.16 15.65 -25.26
C ASP A 143 13.07 15.48 -26.31
N ALA A 144 11.95 14.95 -25.89
CA ALA A 144 10.89 14.43 -26.73
C ALA A 144 10.10 15.52 -27.49
N TYR A 145 10.50 16.79 -27.37
CA TYR A 145 9.76 17.90 -27.93
C TYR A 145 9.98 18.10 -29.45
N ASN A 146 10.98 17.47 -30.03
CA ASN A 146 11.45 17.79 -31.38
C ASN A 146 10.87 16.94 -32.52
N ASN A 147 10.07 15.88 -32.26
CA ASN A 147 9.47 15.09 -33.35
C ASN A 147 8.16 14.44 -32.92
N SER A 148 7.04 14.92 -33.47
CA SER A 148 5.67 14.63 -33.01
C SER A 148 5.13 13.23 -33.34
N ALA A 149 5.82 12.44 -34.14
CA ALA A 149 5.29 11.18 -34.68
C ALA A 149 5.90 9.92 -34.09
N THR A 150 6.95 10.01 -33.27
CA THR A 150 7.66 8.83 -32.75
C THR A 150 6.94 8.20 -31.53
N ALA A 151 7.12 6.90 -31.36
CA ALA A 151 6.54 6.20 -30.23
C ALA A 151 6.95 6.77 -28.85
N PRO A 152 8.21 7.16 -28.61
CA PRO A 152 8.60 7.89 -27.39
C PRO A 152 7.81 9.17 -27.17
N ARG A 153 7.58 9.96 -28.20
CA ARG A 153 6.80 11.20 -28.12
C ARG A 153 5.35 10.94 -27.79
N VAL A 154 4.73 9.93 -28.41
CA VAL A 154 3.37 9.49 -28.07
C VAL A 154 3.28 9.15 -26.57
N GLY A 155 4.23 8.39 -26.04
CA GLY A 155 4.29 8.04 -24.62
C GLY A 155 4.41 9.27 -23.71
N THR A 156 5.31 10.18 -24.02
CA THR A 156 5.50 11.42 -23.24
C THR A 156 4.25 12.31 -23.25
N VAL A 157 3.60 12.49 -24.40
CA VAL A 157 2.36 13.28 -24.52
C VAL A 157 1.23 12.64 -23.74
N ALA A 158 1.08 11.32 -23.81
CA ALA A 158 0.09 10.58 -23.07
C ALA A 158 0.28 10.74 -21.55
N ALA A 159 1.53 10.64 -21.08
CA ALA A 159 1.84 10.87 -19.67
C ALA A 159 1.51 12.29 -19.22
N HIS A 160 1.87 13.31 -19.98
CA HIS A 160 1.55 14.69 -19.62
C HIS A 160 0.05 14.93 -19.56
N ALA A 161 -0.75 14.35 -20.44
CA ALA A 161 -2.21 14.47 -20.39
C ALA A 161 -2.78 13.95 -19.06
N VAL A 162 -2.25 12.83 -18.55
CA VAL A 162 -2.63 12.28 -17.23
C VAL A 162 -2.12 13.17 -16.12
N LEU A 163 -0.85 13.57 -16.14
CA LEU A 163 -0.22 14.39 -15.11
C LEU A 163 -0.91 15.75 -14.94
N ASP A 164 -1.24 16.43 -16.05
CA ASP A 164 -1.89 17.73 -16.02
C ASP A 164 -3.28 17.67 -15.37
N GLN A 165 -4.04 16.61 -15.64
CA GLN A 165 -5.33 16.38 -14.98
C GLN A 165 -5.16 16.07 -13.48
N ARG A 166 -4.12 15.32 -13.11
CA ARG A 166 -3.86 14.93 -11.74
C ARG A 166 -3.23 16.04 -10.88
N ARG A 167 -2.56 17.01 -11.48
CA ARG A 167 -2.09 18.21 -10.75
C ARG A 167 -3.22 19.02 -10.12
N ALA A 168 -4.40 19.01 -10.69
CA ALA A 168 -5.59 19.73 -10.22
C ALA A 168 -6.66 18.78 -9.61
N ASP A 169 -6.27 17.60 -9.12
CA ASP A 169 -7.22 16.62 -8.58
C ASP A 169 -7.55 16.79 -7.08
N GLY A 170 -6.90 17.72 -6.41
CA GLY A 170 -7.10 17.97 -4.97
C GLY A 170 -6.11 17.20 -4.06
N ALA A 171 -5.21 16.40 -4.61
CA ALA A 171 -4.20 15.68 -3.80
C ALA A 171 -3.12 16.60 -3.19
N ASN A 172 -3.02 17.84 -3.65
CA ASN A 172 -2.01 18.81 -3.20
C ASN A 172 -0.56 18.30 -3.35
N GLN A 173 -0.29 17.57 -4.45
CA GLN A 173 1.04 17.02 -4.69
C GLN A 173 2.13 18.08 -4.71
N ASP A 174 1.84 19.25 -5.30
CA ASP A 174 2.80 20.35 -5.40
C ASP A 174 2.80 21.30 -4.18
N GLY A 175 1.99 21.01 -3.16
CA GLY A 175 1.86 21.86 -1.97
C GLY A 175 1.17 23.21 -2.20
N LYS A 176 0.60 23.47 -3.40
CA LYS A 176 0.05 24.78 -3.80
C LYS A 176 -1.23 25.16 -3.06
N LEU A 177 -1.93 24.20 -2.45
CA LEU A 177 -3.16 24.45 -1.71
C LEU A 177 -2.90 24.87 -0.26
N THR A 178 -1.63 24.91 0.16
CA THR A 178 -1.23 25.31 1.52
C THR A 178 -0.10 26.33 1.51
N PRO A 179 -0.04 27.24 2.48
CA PRO A 179 1.13 28.09 2.66
C PRO A 179 2.40 27.27 2.91
N GLY A 180 3.51 27.63 2.27
CA GLY A 180 4.80 26.98 2.45
C GLY A 180 5.14 25.88 1.45
N GLY A 181 4.24 25.52 0.52
CA GLY A 181 4.57 24.65 -0.61
C GLY A 181 4.89 23.20 -0.23
N ILE A 182 4.40 22.72 0.92
CA ILE A 182 4.67 21.34 1.38
C ILE A 182 3.77 20.36 0.62
N ALA A 183 4.38 19.42 -0.08
CA ALA A 183 3.68 18.38 -0.83
C ALA A 183 2.73 17.58 0.05
N PHE A 184 1.50 17.37 -0.42
CA PHE A 184 0.44 16.63 0.26
C PHE A 184 0.06 17.16 1.65
N ALA A 185 0.43 18.40 2.00
CA ALA A 185 0.04 19.02 3.26
C ALA A 185 -1.48 19.19 3.34
N ASP A 186 -2.01 19.08 4.56
CA ASP A 186 -3.45 19.23 4.82
C ASP A 186 -3.92 20.67 4.61
N TYR A 187 -4.97 20.83 3.83
CA TYR A 187 -5.66 22.09 3.59
C TYR A 187 -7.14 22.05 4.03
N SER A 188 -7.58 20.92 4.61
CA SER A 188 -8.97 20.73 5.05
C SER A 188 -9.30 21.46 6.37
N GLY A 189 -8.28 21.92 7.07
CA GLY A 189 -8.45 22.52 8.40
C GLY A 189 -8.90 21.53 9.48
N TYR A 190 -8.69 20.22 9.25
CA TYR A 190 -9.05 19.20 10.24
C TYR A 190 -8.30 19.41 11.56
N GLN A 191 -9.04 19.34 12.67
CA GLN A 191 -8.49 19.29 14.02
C GLN A 191 -9.12 18.12 14.78
N PRO A 192 -8.32 17.26 15.44
CA PRO A 192 -8.85 16.19 16.27
C PRO A 192 -9.60 16.78 17.48
N ARG A 193 -10.71 16.14 17.84
CA ARG A 193 -11.49 16.57 19.01
C ARG A 193 -10.89 16.09 20.33
N ASN A 194 -10.17 14.97 20.29
CA ASN A 194 -9.44 14.47 21.43
C ASN A 194 -8.01 15.03 21.49
N PRO A 195 -7.47 15.35 22.67
CA PRO A 195 -6.06 15.69 22.82
C PRO A 195 -5.17 14.47 22.55
N PRO A 196 -3.87 14.66 22.25
CA PRO A 196 -2.94 13.54 22.09
C PRO A 196 -2.87 12.65 23.34
N LEU A 197 -2.86 11.33 23.13
CA LEU A 197 -2.78 10.29 24.15
C LEU A 197 -1.37 9.71 24.23
N LEU A 198 -0.70 9.82 25.38
CA LEU A 198 0.60 9.21 25.60
C LEU A 198 0.45 7.69 25.84
N VAL A 199 0.92 6.86 24.88
CA VAL A 199 0.71 5.41 24.94
C VAL A 199 1.70 4.65 25.82
N THR A 200 2.82 5.28 26.23
CA THR A 200 3.84 4.66 27.08
C THR A 200 3.42 4.55 28.55
N GLN A 201 2.26 5.12 28.90
CA GLN A 201 1.70 5.11 30.25
C GLN A 201 0.25 4.62 30.24
N PRO A 202 -0.28 4.12 31.36
CA PRO A 202 -1.71 3.87 31.55
C PRO A 202 -2.51 5.16 31.31
N THR A 203 -3.66 5.02 30.65
CA THR A 203 -4.51 6.14 30.28
C THR A 203 -5.62 6.35 31.30
N ALA A 204 -5.72 7.53 31.91
CA ALA A 204 -6.89 7.90 32.68
C ALA A 204 -8.09 8.16 31.74
N ALA A 205 -9.31 7.71 32.12
CA ALA A 205 -10.53 7.93 31.31
C ALA A 205 -10.75 9.41 30.97
N ALA A 206 -10.46 10.32 31.90
CA ALA A 206 -10.56 11.77 31.68
C ALA A 206 -9.66 12.30 30.56
N SER A 207 -8.62 11.57 30.15
CA SER A 207 -7.76 11.92 29.04
C SER A 207 -8.39 11.62 27.67
N ILE A 208 -9.56 10.99 27.64
CA ILE A 208 -10.33 10.66 26.42
C ILE A 208 -11.72 11.28 26.53
N PRO A 209 -11.87 12.61 26.34
CA PRO A 209 -13.16 13.30 26.53
C PRO A 209 -14.22 12.88 25.51
N PHE A 210 -13.83 12.36 24.33
CA PHE A 210 -14.73 11.88 23.30
C PHE A 210 -14.39 10.44 22.89
N PRO A 211 -14.76 9.41 23.71
CA PRO A 211 -14.26 8.03 23.52
C PRO A 211 -14.71 7.36 22.23
N GLY A 212 -15.74 7.85 21.57
CA GLY A 212 -16.19 7.37 20.26
C GLY A 212 -15.45 7.98 19.08
N LEU A 213 -14.61 8.98 19.31
CA LEU A 213 -13.89 9.70 18.25
C LEU A 213 -12.39 9.38 18.25
N TRP A 214 -11.76 9.60 17.09
CA TRP A 214 -10.34 9.35 16.91
C TRP A 214 -9.49 10.16 17.87
N GLN A 215 -8.43 9.51 18.35
CA GLN A 215 -7.47 10.09 19.27
C GLN A 215 -6.07 10.03 18.67
N PRO A 216 -5.38 11.16 18.48
CA PRO A 216 -3.96 11.17 18.15
C PRO A 216 -3.16 10.47 19.24
N LEU A 217 -2.15 9.70 18.86
CA LEU A 217 -1.27 9.05 19.82
C LEU A 217 0.09 9.76 19.87
N SER A 218 0.64 9.87 21.10
CA SER A 218 2.02 10.27 21.33
C SER A 218 2.82 9.06 21.78
N PHE A 219 3.98 8.84 21.17
CA PHE A 219 4.85 7.67 21.37
C PHE A 219 6.30 8.03 21.06
N ILE A 220 7.24 7.14 21.39
CA ILE A 220 8.64 7.24 20.97
C ILE A 220 8.82 6.41 19.71
N ASP A 221 9.32 7.00 18.63
CA ASP A 221 9.55 6.27 17.37
C ASP A 221 10.77 5.34 17.45
N ALA A 222 11.01 4.57 16.40
CA ALA A 222 12.12 3.60 16.34
C ALA A 222 13.52 4.27 16.43
N ALA A 223 13.62 5.57 16.20
CA ALA A 223 14.84 6.35 16.36
C ALA A 223 14.97 6.99 17.75
N GLY A 224 14.05 6.72 18.68
CA GLY A 224 14.03 7.28 20.02
C GLY A 224 13.46 8.71 20.09
N VAL A 225 12.79 9.20 19.05
CA VAL A 225 12.27 10.57 18.97
C VAL A 225 10.80 10.60 19.38
N PRO A 226 10.37 11.52 20.27
CA PRO A 226 8.96 11.74 20.57
C PRO A 226 8.18 12.16 19.32
N ARG A 227 7.07 11.49 19.07
CA ARG A 227 6.15 11.76 17.95
C ARG A 227 4.74 11.90 18.45
N THR A 228 3.99 12.76 17.80
CA THR A 228 2.53 12.84 17.95
C THR A 228 1.89 12.69 16.59
N GLN A 229 0.89 11.83 16.50
CA GLN A 229 0.16 11.59 15.26
C GLN A 229 -0.61 12.84 14.81
N ALA A 230 -0.57 13.09 13.51
CA ALA A 230 -1.55 13.91 12.81
C ALA A 230 -2.35 13.02 11.86
N PHE A 231 -3.62 13.32 11.64
CA PHE A 231 -4.41 12.55 10.67
C PHE A 231 -3.77 12.65 9.28
N LEU A 232 -3.34 11.53 8.75
CA LEU A 232 -2.72 11.43 7.43
C LEU A 232 -3.72 11.81 6.35
N ALA A 233 -3.50 12.94 5.69
CA ALA A 233 -4.29 13.43 4.56
C ALA A 233 -5.82 13.44 4.81
N PRO A 234 -6.33 14.19 5.79
CA PRO A 234 -7.77 14.20 6.11
C PRO A 234 -8.64 14.75 4.97
N PHE A 235 -8.04 15.41 3.98
CA PHE A 235 -8.67 15.89 2.75
C PHE A 235 -8.82 14.82 1.65
N TRP A 236 -8.20 13.64 1.80
CA TRP A 236 -8.07 12.67 0.70
C TRP A 236 -9.40 12.18 0.12
N GLY A 237 -10.46 12.17 0.92
CA GLY A 237 -11.83 11.86 0.48
C GLY A 237 -12.41 12.83 -0.56
N THR A 238 -11.79 14.00 -0.76
CA THR A 238 -12.20 15.00 -1.76
C THR A 238 -11.35 14.99 -3.03
N VAL A 239 -10.33 14.14 -3.09
CA VAL A 239 -9.52 13.97 -4.30
C VAL A 239 -10.38 13.42 -5.43
N ARG A 240 -10.19 13.94 -6.65
CA ARG A 240 -10.96 13.53 -7.83
C ARG A 240 -10.69 12.06 -8.18
N PRO A 241 -11.70 11.18 -8.10
CA PRO A 241 -11.53 9.75 -8.43
C PRO A 241 -11.47 9.53 -9.96
N PHE A 242 -11.23 8.27 -10.33
CA PHE A 242 -11.29 7.83 -11.73
C PHE A 242 -12.72 7.55 -12.19
N ALA A 243 -13.49 6.79 -11.43
CA ALA A 243 -14.80 6.30 -11.83
C ALA A 243 -15.94 6.78 -10.91
N LEU A 244 -15.65 7.06 -9.64
CA LEU A 244 -16.66 7.50 -8.70
C LEU A 244 -17.07 8.94 -8.99
N SER A 245 -18.33 9.30 -8.67
CA SER A 245 -18.79 10.68 -8.73
C SER A 245 -18.24 11.53 -7.55
N ALA A 246 -18.00 10.89 -6.40
CA ALA A 246 -17.40 11.46 -5.19
C ALA A 246 -16.91 10.35 -4.27
N GLY A 247 -16.01 10.67 -3.32
CA GLY A 247 -15.58 9.73 -2.29
C GLY A 247 -16.73 9.14 -1.47
N SER A 248 -17.80 9.92 -1.30
CA SER A 248 -19.00 9.53 -0.53
C SER A 248 -19.98 8.61 -1.27
N GLN A 249 -19.76 8.31 -2.56
CA GLN A 249 -20.74 7.60 -3.40
C GLN A 249 -21.20 6.27 -2.77
N PHE A 250 -20.31 5.53 -2.17
CA PHE A 250 -20.59 4.23 -1.54
C PHE A 250 -20.27 4.24 -0.04
N ARG A 251 -20.32 5.41 0.61
CA ARG A 251 -20.04 5.52 2.04
C ARG A 251 -20.95 4.58 2.82
N PRO A 252 -20.41 3.64 3.60
CA PRO A 252 -21.21 2.72 4.40
C PRO A 252 -21.93 3.46 5.55
N PRO A 253 -22.88 2.80 6.23
CA PRO A 253 -23.49 3.34 7.45
C PRO A 253 -22.47 3.71 8.52
N PRO A 254 -22.83 4.55 9.49
CA PRO A 254 -21.95 4.88 10.61
C PRO A 254 -21.46 3.63 11.37
N PRO A 255 -20.26 3.68 11.97
CA PRO A 255 -19.82 2.64 12.90
C PRO A 255 -20.72 2.55 14.13
N ALA A 256 -20.51 1.50 14.95
CA ALA A 256 -21.21 1.36 16.22
C ALA A 256 -21.06 2.63 17.08
N ALA A 257 -22.15 3.15 17.58
CA ALA A 257 -22.16 4.35 18.38
C ALA A 257 -21.50 4.10 19.74
N PHE A 258 -20.69 5.04 20.22
CA PHE A 258 -20.13 4.97 21.57
C PHE A 258 -21.26 4.78 22.62
N GLY A 259 -21.05 3.84 23.53
CA GLY A 259 -22.01 3.47 24.58
C GLY A 259 -23.06 2.45 24.16
N SER A 260 -23.15 2.09 22.87
CA SER A 260 -23.99 0.96 22.46
C SER A 260 -23.36 -0.38 22.86
N GLN A 261 -24.20 -1.41 22.99
CA GLN A 261 -23.72 -2.77 23.28
C GLN A 261 -22.77 -3.25 22.17
N GLU A 262 -23.08 -2.98 20.89
CA GLU A 262 -22.22 -3.31 19.75
C GLU A 262 -20.82 -2.68 19.87
N PHE A 263 -20.71 -1.43 20.35
CA PHE A 263 -19.41 -0.77 20.56
C PHE A 263 -18.60 -1.45 21.66
N ILE A 264 -19.27 -1.89 22.74
CA ILE A 264 -18.62 -2.61 23.84
C ILE A 264 -18.18 -4.00 23.38
N ASP A 265 -19.07 -4.74 22.74
CA ASP A 265 -18.83 -6.12 22.28
C ASP A 265 -17.64 -6.21 21.32
N GLN A 266 -17.52 -5.30 20.35
CA GLN A 266 -16.41 -5.31 19.42
C GLN A 266 -15.06 -4.95 20.10
N ALA A 267 -15.06 -4.12 21.14
CA ALA A 267 -13.87 -3.83 21.93
C ALA A 267 -13.44 -5.06 22.75
N GLU A 268 -14.39 -5.74 23.39
CA GLU A 268 -14.14 -7.00 24.10
C GLU A 268 -13.66 -8.11 23.15
N GLN A 269 -14.24 -8.22 21.95
CA GLN A 269 -13.79 -9.15 20.91
C GLN A 269 -12.30 -8.95 20.56
N VAL A 270 -11.87 -7.71 20.36
CA VAL A 270 -10.46 -7.42 20.07
C VAL A 270 -9.56 -7.82 21.24
N VAL A 271 -9.95 -7.53 22.48
CA VAL A 271 -9.19 -7.95 23.69
C VAL A 271 -9.07 -9.47 23.76
N GLN A 272 -10.16 -10.20 23.53
CA GLN A 272 -10.18 -11.67 23.57
C GLN A 272 -9.30 -12.28 22.46
N ILE A 273 -9.40 -11.77 21.22
CA ILE A 273 -8.57 -12.24 20.10
C ILE A 273 -7.09 -12.00 20.40
N GLN A 274 -6.73 -10.82 20.89
CA GLN A 274 -5.35 -10.47 21.20
C GLN A 274 -4.75 -11.34 22.33
N ALA A 275 -5.55 -11.64 23.35
CA ALA A 275 -5.14 -12.49 24.47
C ALA A 275 -4.84 -13.95 24.06
N ALA A 276 -5.36 -14.40 22.91
CA ALA A 276 -5.27 -15.77 22.40
C ALA A 276 -4.57 -15.89 21.03
N LEU A 277 -3.81 -14.86 20.62
CA LEU A 277 -3.15 -14.86 19.30
C LEU A 277 -2.16 -16.03 19.14
N THR A 278 -2.44 -16.88 18.17
CA THR A 278 -1.52 -17.94 17.72
C THR A 278 -0.36 -17.36 16.90
N GLU A 279 0.74 -18.10 16.74
CA GLU A 279 1.83 -17.68 15.87
C GLU A 279 1.37 -17.44 14.43
N ARG A 280 0.49 -18.31 13.87
CA ARG A 280 -0.06 -18.12 12.52
C ARG A 280 -0.83 -16.82 12.40
N GLN A 281 -1.64 -16.44 13.39
CA GLN A 281 -2.37 -15.16 13.38
C GLN A 281 -1.43 -13.95 13.47
N LYS A 282 -0.33 -14.07 14.22
CA LYS A 282 0.73 -13.05 14.26
C LYS A 282 1.44 -12.91 12.93
N VAL A 283 1.73 -14.02 12.25
CA VAL A 283 2.27 -14.02 10.87
C VAL A 283 1.32 -13.33 9.90
N ILE A 284 0.02 -13.66 9.94
CA ILE A 284 -1.01 -13.01 9.11
C ILE A 284 -1.06 -11.50 9.37
N ALA A 285 -1.05 -11.08 10.64
CA ALA A 285 -1.09 -9.66 11.01
C ALA A 285 0.13 -8.89 10.50
N ASP A 286 1.32 -9.47 10.63
CA ASP A 286 2.59 -8.89 10.20
C ASP A 286 2.72 -8.86 8.68
N PHE A 287 2.41 -9.97 7.98
CA PHE A 287 2.48 -10.08 6.53
C PHE A 287 1.66 -8.97 5.86
N TRP A 288 0.37 -8.85 6.20
CA TRP A 288 -0.51 -7.82 5.61
C TRP A 288 -0.21 -6.39 6.09
N ALA A 289 0.70 -6.21 7.03
CA ALA A 289 1.20 -4.89 7.43
C ALA A 289 2.48 -4.46 6.69
N GLY A 290 2.97 -5.28 5.77
CA GLY A 290 4.19 -5.02 5.02
C GLY A 290 5.39 -5.84 5.51
N GLY A 291 5.20 -6.72 6.47
CA GLY A 291 6.25 -7.62 6.95
C GLY A 291 6.71 -8.61 5.88
N GLY A 292 8.00 -8.86 5.82
CA GLY A 292 8.61 -9.86 4.92
C GLY A 292 8.77 -9.44 3.46
N ILE A 293 7.88 -8.64 2.90
CA ILE A 293 7.98 -8.17 1.50
C ILE A 293 8.04 -6.64 1.37
N GLY A 294 7.92 -5.90 2.48
CA GLY A 294 8.07 -4.44 2.51
C GLY A 294 7.03 -3.66 1.70
N GLU A 295 5.95 -4.32 1.30
CA GLU A 295 4.92 -3.69 0.48
C GLU A 295 3.78 -3.12 1.32
N LEU A 296 3.28 -1.95 0.94
CA LEU A 296 2.16 -1.29 1.58
C LEU A 296 0.82 -1.77 1.01
N PRO A 297 -0.31 -1.57 1.71
CA PRO A 297 -1.65 -1.85 1.18
C PRO A 297 -1.85 -1.25 -0.21
N GLY A 298 -2.42 -2.03 -1.12
CA GLY A 298 -2.57 -1.67 -2.54
C GLY A 298 -1.41 -2.17 -3.41
N SER A 299 -0.17 -2.04 -2.98
CA SER A 299 1.01 -2.56 -3.73
C SER A 299 1.02 -4.09 -3.81
N TYR A 300 0.57 -4.79 -2.77
CA TYR A 300 0.38 -6.26 -2.81
C TYR A 300 -0.44 -6.71 -4.02
N TRP A 301 -1.53 -6.01 -4.29
CA TRP A 301 -2.45 -6.42 -5.34
C TRP A 301 -1.88 -6.16 -6.73
N CYS A 302 -1.03 -5.13 -6.90
CA CYS A 302 -0.25 -4.96 -8.12
C CYS A 302 0.78 -6.09 -8.30
N ARG A 303 1.40 -6.58 -7.20
CA ARG A 303 2.26 -7.76 -7.25
C ARG A 303 1.48 -9.04 -7.59
N PHE A 304 0.30 -9.22 -7.02
CA PHE A 304 -0.57 -10.35 -7.37
C PHE A 304 -1.03 -10.29 -8.83
N ALA A 305 -1.39 -9.10 -9.34
CA ALA A 305 -1.68 -8.91 -10.76
C ALA A 305 -0.49 -9.26 -11.66
N GLN A 306 0.73 -8.95 -11.21
CA GLN A 306 1.95 -9.35 -11.91
C GLN A 306 2.07 -10.89 -11.98
N LEU A 307 1.91 -11.59 -10.85
CA LEU A 307 1.92 -13.06 -10.81
C LEU A 307 0.85 -13.67 -11.72
N ILE A 308 -0.37 -13.09 -11.75
CA ILE A 308 -1.45 -13.51 -12.63
C ILE A 308 -1.08 -13.27 -14.10
N SER A 309 -0.51 -12.11 -14.42
CA SER A 309 -0.07 -11.79 -15.79
C SER A 309 0.98 -12.75 -16.29
N GLU A 310 1.97 -13.08 -15.45
CA GLU A 310 3.04 -14.04 -15.77
C GLU A 310 2.49 -15.45 -15.92
N ARG A 311 1.67 -15.92 -14.98
CA ARG A 311 1.07 -17.25 -15.00
C ARG A 311 0.17 -17.48 -16.21
N ASN A 312 -0.60 -16.47 -16.60
CA ASN A 312 -1.55 -16.55 -17.71
C ASN A 312 -0.92 -16.13 -19.05
N ASN A 313 0.38 -15.79 -19.09
CA ASN A 313 1.10 -15.31 -20.26
C ASN A 313 0.37 -14.13 -20.94
N TYR A 314 -0.09 -13.15 -20.14
CA TYR A 314 -0.77 -11.98 -20.68
C TYR A 314 0.15 -11.17 -21.57
N SER A 315 -0.37 -10.77 -22.73
CA SER A 315 0.27 -9.83 -23.63
C SER A 315 0.36 -8.44 -22.97
N ASP A 316 1.19 -7.54 -23.52
CA ASP A 316 1.19 -6.13 -23.11
C ASP A 316 -0.19 -5.48 -23.30
N ASP A 317 -0.99 -5.94 -24.27
CA ASP A 317 -2.37 -5.48 -24.50
C ASP A 317 -3.33 -5.88 -23.37
N ASP A 318 -3.14 -7.05 -22.79
CA ASP A 318 -3.90 -7.52 -21.61
C ASP A 318 -3.37 -6.89 -20.32
N ALA A 319 -2.06 -6.89 -20.15
CA ALA A 319 -1.42 -6.37 -18.95
C ALA A 319 -1.70 -4.87 -18.76
N VAL A 320 -1.63 -4.05 -19.82
CA VAL A 320 -1.91 -2.62 -19.72
C VAL A 320 -3.33 -2.35 -19.26
N LYS A 321 -4.31 -3.12 -19.72
CA LYS A 321 -5.72 -3.02 -19.29
C LYS A 321 -5.88 -3.45 -17.83
N LEU A 322 -5.26 -4.58 -17.45
CA LEU A 322 -5.33 -5.10 -16.09
C LEU A 322 -4.75 -4.11 -15.08
N PHE A 323 -3.52 -3.64 -15.30
CA PHE A 323 -2.87 -2.73 -14.35
C PHE A 323 -3.54 -1.35 -14.32
N PHE A 324 -4.04 -0.86 -15.45
CA PHE A 324 -4.83 0.36 -15.51
C PHE A 324 -6.07 0.29 -14.62
N VAL A 325 -6.89 -0.76 -14.79
CA VAL A 325 -8.13 -0.87 -14.04
C VAL A 325 -7.87 -1.19 -12.56
N LEU A 326 -6.86 -2.02 -12.26
CA LEU A 326 -6.50 -2.38 -10.89
C LEU A 326 -6.00 -1.18 -10.08
N SER A 327 -5.03 -0.44 -10.61
CA SER A 327 -4.45 0.70 -9.90
C SER A 327 -5.46 1.83 -9.69
N ASN A 328 -6.35 2.07 -10.65
CA ASN A 328 -7.44 3.02 -10.47
C ASN A 328 -8.49 2.54 -9.45
N ALA A 329 -8.74 1.24 -9.35
CA ALA A 329 -9.63 0.70 -8.31
C ALA A 329 -9.04 0.86 -6.90
N VAL A 330 -7.74 0.64 -6.75
CA VAL A 330 -7.02 0.89 -5.49
C VAL A 330 -7.06 2.38 -5.13
N PHE A 331 -6.86 3.25 -6.11
CA PHE A 331 -6.92 4.70 -5.91
C PHE A 331 -8.32 5.17 -5.50
N ASP A 332 -9.35 4.81 -6.24
CA ASP A 332 -10.73 5.18 -5.91
C ASP A 332 -11.17 4.60 -4.56
N ALA A 333 -10.77 3.37 -4.23
CA ALA A 333 -11.03 2.77 -2.93
C ALA A 333 -10.32 3.52 -1.79
N SER A 334 -9.13 4.07 -2.04
CA SER A 334 -8.44 4.91 -1.05
C SER A 334 -9.20 6.21 -0.78
N ILE A 335 -9.74 6.84 -1.82
CA ILE A 335 -10.56 8.05 -1.72
C ILE A 335 -11.84 7.76 -0.92
N ALA A 336 -12.56 6.70 -1.28
CA ALA A 336 -13.80 6.32 -0.62
C ALA A 336 -13.60 5.92 0.85
N ALA A 337 -12.49 5.21 1.15
CA ALA A 337 -12.16 4.86 2.54
C ALA A 337 -11.82 6.10 3.38
N TRP A 338 -11.06 7.07 2.83
CA TRP A 338 -10.70 8.31 3.53
C TRP A 338 -11.88 9.24 3.70
N ASP A 339 -12.81 9.25 2.75
CA ASP A 339 -14.08 9.95 2.90
C ASP A 339 -14.86 9.44 4.13
N ALA A 340 -15.02 8.12 4.27
CA ALA A 340 -15.68 7.52 5.43
C ALA A 340 -14.92 7.83 6.73
N LYS A 341 -13.58 7.72 6.73
CA LYS A 341 -12.74 8.04 7.90
C LYS A 341 -12.93 9.49 8.36
N ARG A 342 -12.94 10.41 7.41
CA ARG A 342 -13.13 11.84 7.71
C ARG A 342 -14.55 12.17 8.17
N ALA A 343 -15.55 11.50 7.58
CA ALA A 343 -16.95 11.72 7.91
C ALA A 343 -17.31 11.24 9.31
N TYR A 344 -16.77 10.10 9.73
CA TYR A 344 -17.14 9.47 11.01
C TYR A 344 -16.16 9.73 12.14
N ASP A 345 -14.91 10.08 11.83
CA ASP A 345 -13.85 10.40 12.80
C ASP A 345 -13.78 9.41 13.97
N SER A 346 -13.97 8.12 13.70
CA SER A 346 -14.25 7.08 14.70
C SER A 346 -13.01 6.63 15.47
N ALA A 347 -13.20 6.29 16.75
CA ALA A 347 -12.17 5.78 17.64
C ALA A 347 -11.53 4.50 17.11
N ARG A 348 -10.21 4.35 17.31
CA ARG A 348 -9.50 3.09 17.12
C ARG A 348 -9.57 2.20 18.36
N PRO A 349 -9.37 0.87 18.21
CA PRO A 349 -9.40 -0.06 19.34
C PRO A 349 -8.57 0.39 20.53
N ILE A 350 -7.35 0.93 20.32
CA ILE A 350 -6.46 1.31 21.42
C ILE A 350 -7.08 2.34 22.37
N SER A 351 -7.69 3.41 21.88
CA SER A 351 -8.32 4.42 22.74
C SER A 351 -9.62 3.93 23.35
N ALA A 352 -10.44 3.23 22.57
CA ALA A 352 -11.70 2.67 23.02
C ALA A 352 -11.51 1.61 24.11
N ILE A 353 -10.57 0.66 23.92
CA ILE A 353 -10.27 -0.41 24.89
C ILE A 353 -9.69 0.21 26.17
N ARG A 354 -8.72 1.12 26.07
CA ARG A 354 -8.15 1.79 27.24
C ARG A 354 -9.20 2.55 28.04
N TYR A 355 -10.21 3.11 27.38
CA TYR A 355 -11.32 3.77 28.05
C TYR A 355 -12.29 2.77 28.73
N LEU A 356 -12.69 1.72 27.99
CA LEU A 356 -13.71 0.76 28.47
C LEU A 356 -13.19 -0.21 29.54
N MET A 357 -11.89 -0.49 29.55
CA MET A 357 -11.29 -1.49 30.43
C MET A 357 -10.59 -0.88 31.64
N GLN A 358 -10.98 0.34 32.05
CA GLN A 358 -10.48 0.98 33.28
C GLN A 358 -10.64 0.06 34.49
N GLY A 359 -9.56 -0.10 35.27
CA GLY A 359 -9.54 -0.93 36.48
C GLY A 359 -9.66 -2.44 36.25
N ARG A 360 -9.72 -2.92 35.00
CA ARG A 360 -9.75 -4.35 34.66
C ARG A 360 -8.33 -4.84 34.35
N ILE A 361 -8.02 -6.07 34.71
CA ILE A 361 -6.79 -6.75 34.24
C ILE A 361 -7.13 -7.55 33.00
N VAL A 362 -6.38 -7.33 31.94
CA VAL A 362 -6.50 -8.03 30.64
C VAL A 362 -5.17 -8.63 30.22
N ASN A 363 -5.18 -9.72 29.47
CA ASN A 363 -3.97 -10.28 28.90
C ASN A 363 -3.62 -9.56 27.60
N SER A 364 -2.51 -8.82 27.56
CA SER A 364 -2.10 -7.99 26.44
C SER A 364 -0.59 -7.74 26.42
N PHE A 365 -0.09 -7.02 25.39
CA PHE A 365 1.34 -6.71 25.24
C PHE A 365 1.84 -5.60 26.19
N GLY A 366 0.96 -4.75 26.68
CA GLY A 366 1.33 -3.59 27.50
C GLY A 366 2.14 -2.53 26.73
N PRO A 367 2.68 -1.50 27.42
CA PRO A 367 3.36 -0.37 26.81
C PRO A 367 4.57 -0.72 25.93
N ASP A 368 5.20 -1.87 26.15
CA ASP A 368 6.35 -2.35 25.36
C ASP A 368 5.92 -2.94 24.00
N GLY A 369 4.61 -3.06 23.75
CA GLY A 369 4.09 -3.69 22.56
C GLY A 369 4.44 -5.18 22.45
N PRO A 370 4.50 -5.75 21.23
CA PRO A 370 4.80 -7.18 21.02
C PRO A 370 6.11 -7.68 21.63
N ALA A 371 7.12 -6.81 21.74
CA ALA A 371 8.42 -7.16 22.33
C ALA A 371 8.32 -7.57 23.80
N GLY A 372 7.36 -7.03 24.55
CA GLY A 372 7.11 -7.36 25.95
C GLY A 372 6.36 -8.68 26.16
N GLY A 373 5.89 -9.33 25.10
CA GLY A 373 5.08 -10.53 25.15
C GLY A 373 3.68 -10.32 25.75
N LEU A 374 2.84 -11.34 25.68
CA LEU A 374 1.52 -11.35 26.32
C LEU A 374 1.67 -11.55 27.83
N ARG A 375 1.04 -10.68 28.61
CA ARG A 375 1.02 -10.74 30.07
C ARG A 375 -0.22 -10.05 30.64
N PRO A 376 -0.60 -10.32 31.91
CA PRO A 376 -1.61 -9.50 32.59
C PRO A 376 -1.16 -8.05 32.68
N VAL A 377 -1.98 -7.14 32.18
CA VAL A 377 -1.78 -5.68 32.24
C VAL A 377 -3.08 -4.98 32.65
N ALA A 378 -2.98 -3.79 33.22
CA ALA A 378 -4.16 -2.95 33.41
C ALA A 378 -4.77 -2.61 32.05
N GLY A 379 -6.10 -2.65 31.92
CA GLY A 379 -6.80 -2.41 30.66
C GLY A 379 -6.51 -1.02 30.07
N GLU A 380 -6.32 -0.03 30.93
CA GLU A 380 -5.86 1.33 30.55
C GLU A 380 -4.44 1.39 30.00
N ALA A 381 -3.67 0.28 30.06
CA ALA A 381 -2.34 0.13 29.46
C ALA A 381 -2.32 -0.84 28.26
N TRP A 382 -3.48 -1.29 27.81
CA TRP A 382 -3.60 -2.23 26.69
C TRP A 382 -2.91 -1.70 25.41
N MET A 383 -2.20 -2.59 24.70
CA MET A 383 -1.54 -2.29 23.41
C MET A 383 -1.89 -3.33 22.35
N PRO A 384 -2.00 -2.92 21.08
CA PRO A 384 -2.22 -3.83 19.96
C PRO A 384 -0.99 -4.67 19.62
N PHE A 385 -1.15 -5.75 18.85
CA PHE A 385 -0.06 -6.46 18.18
C PHE A 385 0.48 -5.61 17.02
N HIS A 386 1.16 -4.53 17.41
CA HIS A 386 1.80 -3.56 16.52
C HIS A 386 2.99 -2.93 17.26
N PRO A 387 4.06 -2.49 16.56
CA PRO A 387 5.22 -1.91 17.25
C PRO A 387 4.82 -0.75 18.18
N ALA A 388 5.38 -0.72 19.38
CA ALA A 388 5.15 0.40 20.30
C ALA A 388 5.60 1.75 19.72
N SER A 389 6.59 1.73 18.81
CA SER A 389 7.08 2.88 18.04
C SER A 389 6.16 3.33 16.90
N ALA A 390 5.07 2.60 16.65
CA ALA A 390 4.03 2.93 15.67
C ALA A 390 2.74 2.18 16.02
N PRO A 391 2.09 2.49 17.16
CA PRO A 391 1.09 1.61 17.80
C PRO A 391 -0.18 1.42 16.99
N THR A 392 -0.52 2.34 16.08
CA THR A 392 -1.64 2.22 15.13
C THR A 392 -1.45 3.22 14.00
N PRO A 393 -2.04 3.01 12.82
CA PRO A 393 -2.04 4.03 11.77
C PRO A 393 -2.66 5.36 12.20
N ALA A 394 -2.10 6.47 11.71
CA ALA A 394 -2.47 7.83 12.10
C ALA A 394 -3.72 8.34 11.36
N PHE A 395 -4.86 7.68 11.54
CA PHE A 395 -6.16 8.05 10.99
C PHE A 395 -7.31 7.24 11.65
N PRO A 396 -8.58 7.71 11.58
CA PRO A 396 -9.74 7.04 12.17
C PRO A 396 -9.93 5.58 11.75
N ASP A 397 -10.68 4.82 12.56
CA ASP A 397 -10.90 3.40 12.35
C ASP A 397 -11.73 3.10 11.12
N HIS A 398 -12.96 3.61 11.08
CA HIS A 398 -14.00 3.22 10.10
C HIS A 398 -13.91 4.01 8.80
N VAL A 399 -13.75 3.32 7.68
CA VAL A 399 -13.63 1.89 7.40
C VAL A 399 -12.15 1.47 7.37
N SER A 400 -11.89 0.15 7.44
CA SER A 400 -10.54 -0.38 7.23
C SER A 400 -10.06 -0.14 5.79
N GLY A 401 -9.00 0.64 5.63
CA GLY A 401 -8.37 0.88 4.33
C GLY A 401 -7.86 -0.40 3.68
N HIS A 402 -7.20 -1.29 4.44
CA HIS A 402 -6.74 -2.60 3.94
C HIS A 402 -7.88 -3.42 3.34
N SER A 403 -9.02 -3.49 4.05
CA SER A 403 -10.19 -4.23 3.59
C SER A 403 -10.79 -3.63 2.31
N ALA A 404 -10.87 -2.29 2.23
CA ALA A 404 -11.43 -1.59 1.07
C ALA A 404 -10.54 -1.76 -0.18
N LEU A 405 -9.24 -1.50 -0.03
CA LEU A 405 -8.30 -1.62 -1.15
C LEU A 405 -8.20 -3.08 -1.63
N SER A 406 -8.12 -4.03 -0.70
CA SER A 406 -8.05 -5.45 -1.06
C SER A 406 -9.32 -5.94 -1.76
N ALA A 407 -10.49 -5.57 -1.26
CA ALA A 407 -11.75 -5.99 -1.88
C ALA A 407 -11.96 -5.37 -3.27
N ALA A 408 -11.56 -4.10 -3.47
CA ALA A 408 -11.59 -3.46 -4.79
C ALA A 408 -10.66 -4.17 -5.78
N SER A 409 -9.45 -4.49 -5.34
CA SER A 409 -8.46 -5.18 -6.16
C SER A 409 -8.91 -6.60 -6.56
N ALA A 410 -9.39 -7.37 -5.60
CA ALA A 410 -9.89 -8.72 -5.87
C ALA A 410 -11.11 -8.71 -6.81
N GLU A 411 -12.01 -7.73 -6.68
CA GLU A 411 -13.13 -7.56 -7.58
C GLU A 411 -12.66 -7.30 -9.03
N ILE A 412 -11.61 -6.50 -9.20
CA ILE A 412 -10.98 -6.32 -10.52
C ILE A 412 -10.39 -7.63 -11.05
N LEU A 413 -9.59 -8.32 -10.24
CA LEU A 413 -8.96 -9.58 -10.67
C LEU A 413 -10.00 -10.62 -11.05
N ARG A 414 -11.05 -10.79 -10.24
CA ARG A 414 -12.16 -11.71 -10.55
C ARG A 414 -12.85 -11.38 -11.87
N ARG A 415 -13.18 -10.12 -12.10
CA ARG A 415 -13.85 -9.67 -13.32
C ARG A 415 -12.94 -9.78 -14.55
N PHE A 416 -11.67 -9.46 -14.40
CA PHE A 416 -10.71 -9.50 -15.50
C PHE A 416 -10.38 -10.93 -15.92
N THR A 417 -10.17 -11.82 -14.95
CA THR A 417 -9.85 -13.23 -15.21
C THR A 417 -11.10 -14.09 -15.50
N GLY A 418 -12.29 -13.58 -15.18
CA GLY A 418 -13.54 -14.36 -15.24
C GLY A 418 -13.64 -15.42 -14.14
N SER A 419 -12.78 -15.41 -13.12
CA SER A 419 -12.69 -16.45 -12.09
C SER A 419 -12.25 -15.87 -10.75
N ASP A 420 -12.65 -16.49 -9.63
CA ASP A 420 -12.15 -16.20 -8.30
C ASP A 420 -10.88 -17.02 -7.93
N ILE A 421 -10.45 -17.92 -8.82
CA ILE A 421 -9.32 -18.81 -8.56
C ILE A 421 -8.01 -18.03 -8.53
N PHE A 422 -7.31 -18.07 -7.37
CA PHE A 422 -6.00 -17.46 -7.19
C PHE A 422 -4.86 -18.47 -7.11
N ARG A 423 -4.97 -19.49 -6.25
CA ARG A 423 -3.98 -20.55 -6.04
C ARG A 423 -2.56 -20.02 -5.89
N HIS A 424 -2.37 -19.23 -4.85
CA HIS A 424 -1.06 -18.65 -4.53
C HIS A 424 -0.71 -18.90 -3.07
N SER A 425 0.57 -19.03 -2.77
CA SER A 425 1.08 -19.17 -1.41
C SER A 425 2.39 -18.44 -1.23
N VAL A 426 2.64 -18.02 0.01
CA VAL A 426 3.90 -17.38 0.43
C VAL A 426 4.35 -18.05 1.72
N THR A 427 5.62 -18.43 1.80
CA THR A 427 6.21 -18.97 3.03
C THR A 427 7.00 -17.88 3.75
N ILE A 428 6.61 -17.60 4.98
CA ILE A 428 7.28 -16.65 5.86
C ILE A 428 8.32 -17.41 6.66
N PRO A 429 9.62 -17.05 6.58
CA PRO A 429 10.69 -17.73 7.28
C PRO A 429 10.55 -17.65 8.80
N ALA A 430 11.15 -18.59 9.51
CA ALA A 430 11.30 -18.50 10.95
C ALA A 430 12.05 -17.22 11.35
N ARG A 431 11.67 -16.61 12.47
CA ARG A 431 12.32 -15.44 13.07
C ARG A 431 12.43 -14.23 12.10
N SER A 432 11.37 -13.95 11.35
CA SER A 432 11.36 -12.90 10.32
C SER A 432 10.25 -11.87 10.45
N LEU A 433 9.42 -11.94 11.51
CA LEU A 433 8.35 -10.95 11.69
C LEU A 433 8.91 -9.57 12.04
N LEU A 434 8.36 -8.55 11.42
CA LEU A 434 8.70 -7.15 11.69
C LEU A 434 8.26 -6.74 13.10
N PHE A 435 7.08 -7.20 13.55
CA PHE A 435 6.52 -6.83 14.85
C PHE A 435 7.05 -7.64 16.01
N ALA A 436 7.54 -8.86 15.75
CA ALA A 436 8.07 -9.76 16.73
C ALA A 436 9.20 -10.62 16.12
N PRO A 437 10.45 -10.09 16.03
CA PRO A 437 11.54 -10.72 15.27
C PRO A 437 11.95 -12.12 15.74
N ALA A 438 11.56 -12.55 16.92
CA ALA A 438 11.79 -13.91 17.41
C ALA A 438 10.79 -14.93 16.83
N LEU A 439 9.76 -14.49 16.15
CA LEU A 439 8.67 -15.29 15.57
C LEU A 439 8.71 -15.28 14.03
N PRO A 440 8.05 -16.27 13.39
CA PRO A 440 7.53 -17.49 13.97
C PRO A 440 8.65 -18.46 14.36
N SER A 441 8.35 -19.43 15.21
CA SER A 441 9.31 -20.45 15.68
C SER A 441 9.78 -21.40 14.57
N ALA A 442 8.92 -21.61 13.56
CA ALA A 442 9.17 -22.38 12.34
C ALA A 442 8.56 -21.65 11.13
N PRO A 443 8.99 -21.96 9.88
CA PRO A 443 8.40 -21.36 8.69
C PRO A 443 6.87 -21.57 8.63
N VAL A 444 6.12 -20.53 8.26
CA VAL A 444 4.66 -20.56 8.13
C VAL A 444 4.26 -20.23 6.70
N THR A 445 3.52 -21.13 6.04
CA THR A 445 2.97 -20.89 4.71
C THR A 445 1.56 -20.32 4.80
N LEU A 446 1.35 -19.13 4.22
CA LEU A 446 0.05 -18.56 3.94
C LEU A 446 -0.35 -19.00 2.52
N ALA A 447 -1.57 -19.46 2.33
CA ALA A 447 -2.05 -19.95 1.04
C ALA A 447 -3.50 -19.52 0.81
N TRP A 448 -3.80 -19.12 -0.43
CA TRP A 448 -5.12 -18.64 -0.83
C TRP A 448 -5.56 -19.38 -2.11
N GLU A 449 -6.65 -20.14 -2.03
CA GLU A 449 -7.25 -20.78 -3.19
C GLU A 449 -7.94 -19.76 -4.09
N THR A 450 -8.56 -18.74 -3.47
CA THR A 450 -9.33 -17.71 -4.17
C THR A 450 -8.82 -16.31 -3.86
N PHE A 451 -9.14 -15.34 -4.72
CA PHE A 451 -8.94 -13.92 -4.40
C PHE A 451 -9.78 -13.51 -3.18
N SER A 452 -10.95 -14.09 -3.03
CA SER A 452 -11.83 -13.86 -1.87
C SER A 452 -11.18 -14.32 -0.56
N ASP A 453 -10.44 -15.43 -0.55
CA ASP A 453 -9.69 -15.89 0.64
C ASP A 453 -8.60 -14.89 1.01
N ALA A 454 -7.86 -14.39 0.03
CA ALA A 454 -6.83 -13.38 0.26
C ALA A 454 -7.42 -12.07 0.83
N VAL A 455 -8.61 -11.65 0.36
CA VAL A 455 -9.33 -10.50 0.93
C VAL A 455 -9.77 -10.76 2.36
N ALA A 456 -10.31 -11.95 2.64
CA ALA A 456 -10.75 -12.31 3.97
C ALA A 456 -9.58 -12.29 4.96
N GLU A 457 -8.43 -12.86 4.57
CA GLU A 457 -7.22 -12.87 5.40
C GLU A 457 -6.63 -11.46 5.57
N ALA A 458 -6.54 -10.66 4.50
CA ALA A 458 -6.10 -9.26 4.58
C ALA A 458 -6.99 -8.42 5.51
N SER A 459 -8.28 -8.70 5.51
CA SER A 459 -9.26 -8.02 6.35
C SER A 459 -9.14 -8.41 7.83
N ILE A 460 -9.14 -9.72 8.14
CA ILE A 460 -9.04 -10.19 9.52
C ILE A 460 -7.66 -9.91 10.13
N SER A 461 -6.61 -9.79 9.31
CA SER A 461 -5.27 -9.44 9.77
C SER A 461 -5.24 -8.17 10.60
N ARG A 462 -6.14 -7.22 10.32
CA ARG A 462 -6.20 -5.93 11.03
C ARG A 462 -6.85 -6.06 12.40
N VAL A 463 -7.78 -7.01 12.55
CA VAL A 463 -8.36 -7.39 13.85
C VAL A 463 -7.33 -8.16 14.68
N TYR A 464 -6.59 -9.08 14.08
CA TYR A 464 -5.46 -9.77 14.72
C TYR A 464 -4.37 -8.79 15.18
N ALA A 465 -4.09 -7.77 14.37
CA ALA A 465 -3.20 -6.69 14.77
C ALA A 465 -3.77 -5.80 15.90
N GLY A 466 -5.07 -5.88 16.19
CA GLY A 466 -5.73 -5.08 17.22
C GLY A 466 -5.88 -3.59 16.85
N ILE A 467 -5.86 -3.26 15.57
CA ILE A 467 -5.89 -1.86 15.09
C ILE A 467 -7.16 -1.49 14.35
N HIS A 468 -8.05 -2.45 14.09
CA HIS A 468 -9.40 -2.24 13.54
C HIS A 468 -10.41 -3.12 14.27
N PHE A 469 -11.65 -2.62 14.35
CA PHE A 469 -12.81 -3.42 14.71
C PHE A 469 -13.30 -4.24 13.51
N GLU A 470 -13.98 -5.38 13.78
CA GLU A 470 -14.49 -6.24 12.70
C GLU A 470 -15.51 -5.50 11.82
N ARG A 471 -16.36 -4.64 12.38
CA ARG A 471 -17.31 -3.83 11.63
C ARG A 471 -16.62 -2.94 10.61
N ALA A 472 -15.52 -2.28 10.99
CA ALA A 472 -14.72 -1.45 10.06
C ALA A 472 -14.14 -2.28 8.92
N SER A 473 -13.76 -3.54 9.20
CA SER A 473 -13.24 -4.48 8.21
C SER A 473 -14.33 -5.00 7.28
N ALA A 474 -15.50 -5.35 7.80
CA ALA A 474 -16.64 -5.84 7.01
C ALA A 474 -17.18 -4.75 6.06
N ASP A 475 -17.39 -3.55 6.57
CA ASP A 475 -17.87 -2.41 5.79
C ASP A 475 -16.83 -1.97 4.75
N GLY A 476 -15.53 -2.06 5.08
CA GLY A 476 -14.45 -1.86 4.13
C GLY A 476 -14.49 -2.84 2.97
N ARG A 477 -14.70 -4.14 3.23
CA ARG A 477 -14.87 -5.14 2.17
C ARG A 477 -16.06 -4.84 1.26
N SER A 478 -17.19 -4.43 1.85
CA SER A 478 -18.40 -4.07 1.10
C SER A 478 -18.17 -2.85 0.20
N LEU A 479 -17.57 -1.79 0.77
CA LEU A 479 -17.18 -0.58 0.04
C LEU A 479 -16.26 -0.91 -1.13
N GLY A 480 -15.19 -1.68 -0.88
CA GLY A 480 -14.20 -2.02 -1.90
C GLY A 480 -14.80 -2.77 -3.09
N ARG A 481 -15.68 -3.73 -2.86
CA ARG A 481 -16.38 -4.46 -3.95
C ARG A 481 -17.20 -3.52 -4.83
N GLN A 482 -17.93 -2.57 -4.24
CA GLN A 482 -18.74 -1.60 -5.00
C GLN A 482 -17.85 -0.67 -5.83
N VAL A 483 -16.76 -0.19 -5.24
CA VAL A 483 -15.75 0.63 -5.96
C VAL A 483 -15.12 -0.16 -7.11
N GLY A 484 -14.65 -1.38 -6.86
CA GLY A 484 -14.07 -2.23 -7.91
C GLY A 484 -15.01 -2.47 -9.08
N ALA A 485 -16.30 -2.73 -8.79
CA ALA A 485 -17.32 -2.92 -9.81
C ALA A 485 -17.53 -1.65 -10.66
N ALA A 486 -17.59 -0.48 -10.03
CA ALA A 486 -17.76 0.81 -10.73
C ALA A 486 -16.55 1.15 -11.62
N VAL A 487 -15.34 0.95 -11.08
CA VAL A 487 -14.09 1.18 -11.82
C VAL A 487 -13.97 0.23 -13.01
N PHE A 488 -14.31 -1.05 -12.85
CA PHE A 488 -14.30 -2.00 -13.95
C PHE A 488 -15.29 -1.61 -15.05
N ALA A 489 -16.51 -1.24 -14.70
CA ALA A 489 -17.52 -0.79 -15.65
C ALA A 489 -17.04 0.46 -16.43
N ARG A 490 -16.44 1.44 -15.76
CA ARG A 490 -15.89 2.64 -16.42
C ARG A 490 -14.74 2.28 -17.37
N ALA A 491 -13.83 1.39 -16.96
CA ALA A 491 -12.73 0.94 -17.82
C ALA A 491 -13.23 0.21 -19.07
N GLN A 492 -14.29 -0.60 -18.94
CA GLN A 492 -14.90 -1.29 -20.08
C GLN A 492 -15.42 -0.32 -21.14
N THR A 493 -16.03 0.83 -20.78
CA THR A 493 -16.47 1.81 -21.76
C THR A 493 -15.29 2.37 -22.58
N LEU A 494 -14.13 2.58 -21.93
CA LEU A 494 -12.91 3.01 -22.63
C LEU A 494 -12.37 1.93 -23.56
N TRP A 495 -12.33 0.66 -23.10
CA TRP A 495 -11.84 -0.45 -23.93
C TRP A 495 -12.68 -0.71 -25.18
N LEU A 496 -13.99 -0.48 -25.05
CA LEU A 496 -14.98 -0.70 -26.13
C LEU A 496 -15.17 0.54 -27.03
N GLY A 497 -14.44 1.63 -26.80
CA GLY A 497 -14.58 2.86 -27.58
C GLY A 497 -15.92 3.57 -27.38
N GLN A 498 -16.55 3.44 -26.21
CA GLN A 498 -17.89 3.93 -25.87
C GLN A 498 -17.88 5.09 -24.85
N ALA A 499 -16.74 5.69 -24.58
CA ALA A 499 -16.56 6.75 -23.57
C ALA A 499 -16.84 8.16 -24.12
#